data_7970d8435d3e4462a0a77af76403cd44
#
_entry.id   7970d8435d3e4462a0a77af76403cd44
#
_cell.length_a   1.000
_cell.length_b   1.000
_cell.length_c   1.000
_cell.angle_alpha   90.00
_cell.angle_beta   90.00
_cell.angle_gamma   90.00
#
_symmetry.space_group_name_H-M   'P 1'
#
loop_
_entity.id
_entity.type
_entity.pdbx_description
1 polymer ?
#
loop_
_entity_poly.entity_id
_entity_poly.type
_entity_poly.pdbx_seq_one_letter_code
_entity_poly.pdbx_strand_id
1 'polypeptide(L)'
;MANGFAGKILILHLDKETYETVPTSKYEEWIGGHGMAAALFWDYCEDKTIIDPADPKNVCALATSPIAGTPTPSGGGRAEMVAVGTQGYPTPWFTRSNMGGRFGPMMKHAGYDAFCPFGAG
;
A
#
# COMPACT_ATOMS: atom_id res chain seq x y z
N MET A 1 -14.61 -0.02 14.30
CA MET A 1 -14.30 -0.11 12.85
C MET A 1 -15.48 0.44 12.08
N ALA A 2 -15.32 1.61 11.51
CA ALA A 2 -16.34 2.18 10.65
C ALA A 2 -16.17 1.61 9.23
N ASN A 3 -17.25 1.12 8.66
CA ASN A 3 -17.33 0.76 7.23
C ASN A 3 -16.32 -0.30 6.73
N GLY A 4 -15.91 -1.22 7.59
CA GLY A 4 -14.98 -2.30 7.19
C GLY A 4 -13.50 -1.94 7.22
N PHE A 5 -13.11 -0.75 7.60
CA PHE A 5 -11.71 -0.39 7.79
C PHE A 5 -11.17 -0.84 9.15
N ALA A 6 -9.89 -1.22 9.20
CA ALA A 6 -9.17 -1.51 10.43
C ALA A 6 -8.79 -0.22 11.19
N GLY A 7 -8.67 0.88 10.48
CA GLY A 7 -8.50 2.22 11.02
C GLY A 7 -7.07 2.75 11.04
N LYS A 8 -6.08 1.96 10.66
CA LYS A 8 -4.66 2.34 10.67
C LYS A 8 -3.94 1.95 9.40
N ILE A 9 -2.96 2.76 9.04
CA ILE A 9 -1.99 2.52 7.97
C ILE A 9 -0.60 2.53 8.61
N LEU A 10 0.20 1.52 8.31
CA LEU A 10 1.57 1.42 8.79
C LEU A 10 2.54 2.03 7.79
N ILE A 11 3.31 3.01 8.22
CA ILE A 11 4.38 3.64 7.44
C ILE A 11 5.72 3.20 8.02
N LEU A 12 6.59 2.68 7.18
CA LEU A 12 7.92 2.22 7.57
C LEU A 12 9.02 3.05 6.91
N HIS A 13 9.84 3.67 7.74
CA HIS A 13 11.05 4.38 7.34
C HIS A 13 12.24 3.43 7.49
N LEU A 14 12.59 2.72 6.41
CA LEU A 14 13.63 1.69 6.45
C LEU A 14 15.02 2.28 6.69
N ASP A 15 15.30 3.46 6.14
CA ASP A 15 16.55 4.20 6.31
C ASP A 15 16.78 4.66 7.77
N LYS A 16 15.71 4.87 8.52
CA LYS A 16 15.75 5.35 9.91
C LYS A 16 15.43 4.26 10.93
N GLU A 17 15.12 3.05 10.46
CA GLU A 17 14.66 1.93 11.30
C GLU A 17 13.49 2.32 12.24
N THR A 18 12.59 3.19 11.73
CA THR A 18 11.45 3.70 12.49
C THR A 18 10.14 3.42 11.77
N TYR A 19 9.04 3.49 12.51
CA TYR A 19 7.71 3.41 11.94
C TYR A 19 6.77 4.41 12.57
N GLU A 20 5.73 4.75 11.83
CA GLU A 20 4.60 5.52 12.33
C GLU A 20 3.28 4.90 11.86
N THR A 21 2.21 5.29 12.50
CA THR A 21 0.86 4.91 12.07
C THR A 21 0.07 6.17 11.75
N VAL A 22 -0.60 6.16 10.62
CA VAL A 22 -1.55 7.21 10.25
C VAL A 22 -2.97 6.66 10.23
N PRO A 23 -3.97 7.48 10.55
CA PRO A 23 -5.36 7.03 10.53
C PRO A 23 -5.82 6.76 9.09
N THR A 24 -6.53 5.66 8.89
CA THR A 24 -7.12 5.31 7.59
C THR A 24 -8.08 6.37 7.08
N SER A 25 -8.75 7.10 7.98
CA SER A 25 -9.69 8.18 7.64
C SER A 25 -9.08 9.26 6.74
N LYS A 26 -7.77 9.43 6.76
CA LYS A 26 -7.05 10.35 5.86
C LYS A 26 -7.13 9.90 4.39
N TYR A 27 -7.37 8.63 4.14
CA TYR A 27 -7.36 8.00 2.81
C TYR A 27 -8.65 7.26 2.48
N GLU A 28 -9.70 7.39 3.29
CA GLU A 28 -10.99 6.69 3.09
C GLU A 28 -11.65 7.03 1.75
N GLU A 29 -11.47 8.24 1.23
CA GLU A 29 -11.99 8.66 -0.07
C GLU A 29 -11.48 7.80 -1.24
N TRP A 30 -10.32 7.17 -1.08
CA TRP A 30 -9.71 6.26 -2.06
C TRP A 30 -10.17 4.81 -1.88
N ILE A 31 -11.05 4.53 -0.94
CA ILE A 31 -11.71 3.25 -0.65
C ILE A 31 -10.72 2.17 -0.16
N GLY A 32 -9.66 1.90 -0.89
CA GLY A 32 -8.69 0.84 -0.57
C GLY A 32 -8.02 0.28 -1.83
N GLY A 33 -7.25 -0.79 -1.68
CA GLY A 33 -6.58 -1.43 -2.80
C GLY A 33 -5.72 -0.44 -3.59
N HIS A 34 -5.89 -0.43 -4.91
CA HIS A 34 -5.10 0.42 -5.80
C HIS A 34 -5.23 1.91 -5.49
N GLY A 35 -6.44 2.39 -5.25
CA GLY A 35 -6.68 3.82 -4.99
C GLY A 35 -5.92 4.31 -3.76
N MET A 36 -6.08 3.62 -2.64
CA MET A 36 -5.38 3.96 -1.39
C MET A 36 -3.86 3.80 -1.52
N ALA A 37 -3.39 2.72 -2.15
CA ALA A 37 -1.96 2.52 -2.36
C ALA A 37 -1.35 3.60 -3.26
N ALA A 38 -2.04 4.01 -4.32
CA ALA A 38 -1.61 5.10 -5.20
C ALA A 38 -1.57 6.45 -4.48
N ALA A 39 -2.54 6.74 -3.63
CA ALA A 39 -2.56 7.96 -2.81
C ALA A 39 -1.40 7.99 -1.81
N LEU A 40 -1.11 6.85 -1.17
CA LEU A 40 0.06 6.70 -0.29
C LEU A 40 1.37 6.89 -1.06
N PHE A 41 1.50 6.26 -2.23
CA PHE A 41 2.65 6.48 -3.11
C PHE A 41 2.82 7.97 -3.44
N TRP A 42 1.73 8.63 -3.82
CA TRP A 42 1.76 10.05 -4.17
C TRP A 42 2.25 10.93 -3.02
N ASP A 43 1.75 10.68 -1.81
CA ASP A 43 2.08 11.50 -0.64
C ASP A 43 3.51 11.25 -0.12
N TYR A 44 3.99 10.00 -0.16
CA TYR A 44 5.28 9.62 0.42
C TYR A 44 6.43 9.55 -0.58
N CYS A 45 6.18 9.45 -1.87
CA CYS A 45 7.20 9.53 -2.90
C CYS A 45 7.56 11.00 -3.18
N GLU A 46 8.73 11.42 -2.73
CA GLU A 46 9.19 12.80 -2.90
C GLU A 46 9.46 13.14 -4.36
N ASP A 47 10.06 12.22 -5.09
CA ASP A 47 10.41 12.38 -6.50
C ASP A 47 9.58 11.43 -7.37
N LYS A 48 8.60 11.96 -8.07
CA LYS A 48 7.70 11.20 -8.94
C LYS A 48 8.26 10.96 -10.35
N THR A 49 9.49 11.40 -10.59
CA THR A 49 10.20 11.21 -11.87
C THR A 49 11.17 10.04 -11.84
N ILE A 50 11.15 9.24 -10.78
CA ILE A 50 12.00 8.07 -10.62
C ILE A 50 11.81 7.11 -11.78
N ILE A 51 12.92 6.71 -12.38
CA ILE A 51 12.98 5.70 -13.44
C ILE A 51 13.80 4.47 -13.04
N ASP A 52 14.49 4.53 -11.91
CA ASP A 52 15.19 3.38 -11.34
C ASP A 52 14.35 2.78 -10.22
N PRO A 53 13.86 1.55 -10.38
CA PRO A 53 13.09 0.87 -9.33
C PRO A 53 13.85 0.68 -8.01
N ALA A 54 15.19 0.67 -8.06
CA ALA A 54 16.05 0.55 -6.89
C ALA A 54 16.37 1.90 -6.21
N ASP A 55 15.84 3.01 -6.73
CA ASP A 55 16.05 4.33 -6.11
C ASP A 55 15.52 4.33 -4.67
N PRO A 56 16.30 4.75 -3.67
CA PRO A 56 15.87 4.85 -2.27
C PRO A 56 14.61 5.71 -2.05
N LYS A 57 14.30 6.63 -2.96
CA LYS A 57 13.10 7.47 -2.93
C LYS A 57 11.87 6.74 -3.43
N ASN A 58 12.04 5.57 -4.06
CA ASN A 58 10.89 4.79 -4.50
C ASN A 58 10.09 4.31 -3.29
N VAL A 59 8.78 4.41 -3.41
CA VAL A 59 7.83 4.01 -2.36
C VAL A 59 7.09 2.77 -2.83
N CYS A 60 7.03 1.77 -1.97
CA CYS A 60 6.24 0.57 -2.20
C CYS A 60 5.03 0.59 -1.28
N ALA A 61 3.88 1.00 -1.78
CA ALA A 61 2.66 1.03 -0.99
C ALA A 61 1.78 -0.17 -1.30
N LEU A 62 1.28 -0.82 -0.25
CA LEU A 62 0.39 -1.97 -0.35
C LEU A 62 -0.87 -1.70 0.46
N ALA A 63 -2.03 -1.87 -0.14
CA ALA A 63 -3.31 -1.69 0.52
C ALA A 63 -4.29 -2.82 0.19
N THR A 64 -5.22 -3.05 1.09
CA THR A 64 -6.32 -3.99 0.91
C THR A 64 -7.66 -3.27 0.90
N SER A 65 -8.74 -3.99 0.64
CA SER A 65 -10.08 -3.39 0.56
C SER A 65 -10.81 -3.43 1.90
N PRO A 66 -11.84 -2.57 2.09
CA PRO A 66 -12.71 -2.63 3.28
C PRO A 66 -13.38 -4.00 3.49
N ILE A 67 -13.62 -4.75 2.43
CA ILE A 67 -14.26 -6.07 2.50
C ILE A 67 -13.25 -7.21 2.69
N ALA A 68 -11.96 -6.95 2.66
CA ALA A 68 -10.96 -7.98 2.87
C ALA A 68 -11.05 -8.57 4.29
N GLY A 69 -11.01 -9.89 4.39
CA GLY A 69 -11.12 -10.58 5.67
C GLY A 69 -12.51 -10.56 6.29
N THR A 70 -13.52 -10.09 5.58
CA THR A 70 -14.92 -10.16 6.01
C THR A 70 -15.61 -11.41 5.44
N PRO A 71 -16.75 -11.86 6.00
CA PRO A 71 -17.51 -12.99 5.48
C PRO A 71 -18.29 -12.67 4.19
N THR A 72 -17.99 -11.58 3.53
CA THR A 72 -18.62 -11.21 2.25
C THR A 72 -18.32 -12.27 1.18
N PRO A 73 -19.32 -12.80 0.47
CA PRO A 73 -19.08 -13.68 -0.68
C PRO A 73 -18.15 -13.00 -1.69
N SER A 74 -17.13 -13.70 -2.16
CA SER A 74 -16.04 -13.14 -2.96
C SER A 74 -15.21 -12.08 -2.22
N GLY A 75 -15.38 -11.96 -0.93
CA GLY A 75 -14.69 -11.01 -0.06
C GLY A 75 -13.18 -11.13 -0.17
N GLY A 76 -12.59 -10.15 -0.81
CA GLY A 76 -11.26 -10.14 -1.31
C GLY A 76 -10.17 -10.61 -0.37
N GLY A 77 -9.49 -11.66 -0.75
CA GLY A 77 -8.15 -11.95 -0.25
C GLY A 77 -7.08 -11.09 -0.93
N ARG A 78 -7.48 -10.18 -1.81
CA ARG A 78 -6.53 -9.39 -2.58
C ARG A 78 -5.99 -8.20 -1.82
N ALA A 79 -4.67 -8.04 -1.90
CA ALA A 79 -3.96 -6.80 -1.63
C ALA A 79 -3.33 -6.31 -2.93
N GLU A 80 -3.21 -5.01 -3.07
CA GLU A 80 -2.60 -4.39 -4.23
C GLU A 80 -1.39 -3.58 -3.82
N MET A 81 -0.30 -3.79 -4.53
CA MET A 81 0.97 -3.12 -4.31
C MET A 81 1.26 -2.20 -5.49
N VAL A 82 1.72 -0.99 -5.21
CA VAL A 82 2.15 -0.02 -6.20
C VAL A 82 3.56 0.47 -5.89
N ALA A 83 4.33 0.72 -6.95
CA ALA A 83 5.67 1.29 -6.89
C ALA A 83 6.10 1.68 -8.31
N VAL A 84 7.25 2.30 -8.46
CA VAL A 84 7.97 2.27 -9.74
C VAL A 84 8.59 0.90 -9.88
N GLY A 85 8.17 0.15 -10.87
CA GLY A 85 8.55 -1.26 -11.05
C GLY A 85 9.34 -1.52 -12.32
N THR A 86 10.01 -2.67 -12.37
CA THR A 86 10.84 -3.12 -13.51
C THR A 86 10.06 -3.56 -14.75
N GLN A 87 8.74 -3.62 -14.65
CA GLN A 87 7.87 -4.18 -15.70
C GLN A 87 7.69 -3.26 -16.91
N GLY A 88 8.03 -1.98 -16.75
CA GLY A 88 7.92 -0.99 -17.82
C GLY A 88 9.04 -1.15 -18.86
N TYR A 89 8.69 -1.11 -20.13
CA TYR A 89 9.64 -1.08 -21.25
C TYR A 89 9.27 0.06 -22.23
N PRO A 90 10.20 0.86 -22.70
CA PRO A 90 11.67 0.80 -22.48
C PRO A 90 12.14 1.41 -21.16
N THR A 91 11.25 2.07 -20.43
CA THR A 91 11.59 2.78 -19.19
C THR A 91 10.66 2.32 -18.06
N PRO A 92 11.20 1.99 -16.87
CA PRO A 92 10.38 1.74 -15.70
C PRO A 92 9.44 2.91 -15.39
N TRP A 93 8.24 2.61 -14.95
CA TRP A 93 7.24 3.59 -14.54
C TRP A 93 6.43 3.11 -13.35
N PHE A 94 5.54 3.97 -12.88
CA PHE A 94 4.55 3.60 -11.88
C PHE A 94 3.73 2.38 -12.36
N THR A 95 3.71 1.34 -11.55
CA THR A 95 3.06 0.08 -11.86
C THR A 95 2.36 -0.49 -10.63
N ARG A 96 1.60 -1.53 -10.84
CA ARG A 96 0.89 -2.24 -9.79
C ARG A 96 1.04 -3.75 -9.92
N SER A 97 0.92 -4.42 -8.78
CA SER A 97 0.86 -5.87 -8.71
C SER A 97 -0.23 -6.30 -7.73
N ASN A 98 -0.92 -7.37 -8.07
CA ASN A 98 -1.93 -7.96 -7.21
C ASN A 98 -1.37 -9.17 -6.47
N MET A 99 -1.64 -9.24 -5.17
CA MET A 99 -1.31 -10.37 -4.34
C MET A 99 -2.59 -11.01 -3.82
N GLY A 100 -2.75 -12.28 -4.12
CA GLY A 100 -3.87 -13.08 -3.61
C GLY A 100 -3.52 -13.78 -2.31
N GLY A 101 -4.41 -14.65 -1.87
CA GLY A 101 -4.23 -15.47 -0.67
C GLY A 101 -4.67 -14.78 0.61
N ARG A 102 -3.94 -15.00 1.69
CA ARG A 102 -4.36 -14.58 3.04
C ARG A 102 -3.68 -13.31 3.54
N PHE A 103 -2.72 -12.77 2.81
CA PHE A 103 -1.94 -11.63 3.30
C PHE A 103 -2.82 -10.41 3.60
N GLY A 104 -3.66 -9.98 2.66
CA GLY A 104 -4.57 -8.84 2.85
C GLY A 104 -5.50 -9.02 4.06
N PRO A 105 -6.26 -10.12 4.15
CA PRO A 105 -7.06 -10.43 5.33
C PRO A 105 -6.28 -10.45 6.65
N MET A 106 -5.10 -11.06 6.67
CA MET A 106 -4.29 -11.14 7.89
C MET A 106 -3.73 -9.78 8.31
N MET A 107 -3.30 -8.95 7.37
CA MET A 107 -2.90 -7.56 7.62
C MET A 107 -4.06 -6.79 8.28
N LYS A 108 -5.27 -6.98 7.78
CA LYS A 108 -6.47 -6.36 8.34
C LYS A 108 -6.79 -6.84 9.74
N HIS A 109 -6.69 -8.14 9.99
CA HIS A 109 -6.85 -8.71 11.34
C HIS A 109 -5.75 -8.22 12.30
N ALA A 110 -4.56 -7.90 11.80
CA ALA A 110 -3.50 -7.26 12.57
C ALA A 110 -3.79 -5.77 12.87
N GLY A 111 -4.86 -5.20 12.31
CA GLY A 111 -5.31 -3.83 12.57
C GLY A 111 -4.84 -2.80 11.56
N TYR A 112 -4.41 -3.22 10.36
CA TYR A 112 -3.91 -2.32 9.32
C TYR A 112 -4.67 -2.48 8.01
N ASP A 113 -4.99 -1.36 7.36
CA ASP A 113 -5.63 -1.31 6.04
C ASP A 113 -4.61 -1.22 4.92
N ALA A 114 -3.45 -0.67 5.22
CA ALA A 114 -2.35 -0.51 4.28
C ALA A 114 -0.99 -0.52 4.99
N PHE A 115 0.04 -0.68 4.18
CA PHE A 115 1.42 -0.78 4.60
C PHE A 115 2.30 -0.09 3.56
N CYS A 116 3.15 0.83 3.99
CA CYS A 116 3.93 1.68 3.10
C CYS A 116 5.40 1.75 3.55
N PRO A 117 6.25 0.81 3.10
CA PRO A 117 7.70 0.88 3.33
C PRO A 117 8.37 1.77 2.28
N PHE A 118 9.36 2.53 2.70
CA PHE A 118 10.24 3.29 1.82
C PHE A 118 11.57 3.60 2.50
N GLY A 119 12.53 4.12 1.70
CA GLY A 119 13.91 4.27 2.11
C GLY A 119 14.73 3.01 1.86
N ALA A 120 16.04 3.15 1.72
CA ALA A 120 16.95 2.03 1.59
C ALA A 120 17.39 1.54 2.97
N GLY A 121 17.13 0.28 3.26
CA GLY A 121 17.64 -0.43 4.45
C GLY A 121 19.00 -1.07 4.19
#